data_3b36ff6970d7d533e502190c5851481b
#
_entry.id   3b36ff6970d7d533e502190c5851481b
#
_cell.length_a   1.000
_cell.length_b   1.000
_cell.length_c   1.000
_cell.angle_alpha   90.00
_cell.angle_beta   90.00
_cell.angle_gamma   90.00
#
_symmetry.space_group_name_H-M   'P 1'
#
loop_
_entity.id
_entity.type
_entity.pdbx_description
1 polymer ?
#
loop_
_entity_poly.entity_id
_entity_poly.type
_entity_poly.pdbx_seq_one_letter_code
_entity_poly.pdbx_strand_id
1 'polypeptide(L)'
;IEKNLIEGQFYVLDGVLLLLEKVEFGKRDVELSKETTRRKDGRTMTIFENGTYSNMLYRSLGKQIQKNGRLITDIIENVERNFFKTSNQLNKEDSQTGWIYVVKSKSTNPAIANIKDLYKIGFSSTPVDKRISNAKNEATYLFADVHKIASYACYNINANKLEELLDRFFASACLNVDVFDPKGMRIT
;
A
#
# COMPACT_ATOMS: atom_id res chain seq x y z
N ILE A 1 -12.40 10.83 -19.45
CA ILE A 1 -11.49 11.45 -18.48
C ILE A 1 -10.42 10.40 -18.19
N GLU A 2 -9.18 10.62 -18.66
CA GLU A 2 -8.08 9.71 -18.35
C GLU A 2 -7.77 9.83 -16.86
N LYS A 3 -7.88 8.73 -16.12
CA LYS A 3 -7.38 8.66 -14.75
C LYS A 3 -5.86 8.85 -14.80
N ASN A 4 -5.34 9.79 -14.03
CA ASN A 4 -3.90 9.90 -13.84
C ASN A 4 -3.46 8.72 -12.99
N LEU A 5 -2.65 7.85 -13.58
CA LEU A 5 -2.00 6.78 -12.84
C LEU A 5 -0.86 7.38 -12.01
N ILE A 6 -0.72 6.93 -10.79
CA ILE A 6 0.27 7.44 -9.83
C ILE A 6 1.27 6.33 -9.50
N GLU A 7 2.56 6.67 -9.56
CA GLU A 7 3.64 5.79 -9.13
C GLU A 7 3.47 5.39 -7.66
N GLY A 8 3.80 4.14 -7.34
CA GLY A 8 3.67 3.57 -6.00
C GLY A 8 2.26 3.11 -5.62
N GLN A 9 1.26 3.30 -6.47
CA GLN A 9 -0.09 2.81 -6.21
C GLN A 9 -0.33 1.41 -6.72
N PHE A 10 -1.19 0.69 -5.99
CA PHE A 10 -1.66 -0.64 -6.35
C PHE A 10 -3.03 -0.55 -7.03
N TYR A 11 -3.20 -1.36 -8.05
CA TYR A 11 -4.43 -1.51 -8.81
C TYR A 11 -4.78 -2.99 -8.95
N VAL A 12 -6.06 -3.29 -9.12
CA VAL A 12 -6.50 -4.58 -9.65
C VAL A 12 -6.95 -4.36 -11.10
N LEU A 13 -6.46 -5.18 -12.01
CA LEU A 13 -6.84 -5.19 -13.41
C LEU A 13 -7.23 -6.62 -13.80
N ASP A 14 -8.49 -6.80 -14.22
CA ASP A 14 -9.04 -8.11 -14.59
C ASP A 14 -8.84 -9.19 -13.49
N GLY A 15 -8.92 -8.78 -12.21
CA GLY A 15 -8.73 -9.66 -11.05
C GLY A 15 -7.29 -9.89 -10.63
N VAL A 16 -6.30 -9.31 -11.34
CA VAL A 16 -4.86 -9.44 -11.03
C VAL A 16 -4.37 -8.17 -10.33
N LEU A 17 -3.72 -8.34 -9.18
CA LEU A 17 -3.10 -7.23 -8.45
C LEU A 17 -1.82 -6.78 -9.17
N LEU A 18 -1.64 -5.48 -9.30
CA LEU A 18 -0.44 -4.87 -9.87
C LEU A 18 -0.02 -3.61 -9.09
N LEU A 19 1.28 -3.41 -9.02
CA LEU A 19 1.91 -2.17 -8.55
C LEU A 19 2.38 -1.37 -9.77
N LEU A 20 2.00 -0.10 -9.87
CA LEU A 20 2.64 0.82 -10.80
C LEU A 20 3.92 1.38 -10.15
N GLU A 21 5.05 0.73 -10.42
CA GLU A 21 6.32 1.09 -9.78
C GLU A 21 6.87 2.42 -10.31
N LYS A 22 6.84 2.61 -11.64
CA LYS A 22 7.45 3.76 -12.29
C LYS A 22 6.72 4.19 -13.56
N VAL A 23 6.77 5.50 -13.84
CA VAL A 23 6.33 6.07 -15.12
C VAL A 23 7.44 6.93 -15.72
N GLU A 24 7.87 6.62 -16.92
CA GLU A 24 8.89 7.40 -17.64
C GLU A 24 8.26 8.10 -18.83
N PHE A 25 8.23 9.43 -18.79
CA PHE A 25 7.85 10.26 -19.93
C PHE A 25 9.10 10.74 -20.66
N GLY A 26 9.20 10.48 -21.96
CA GLY A 26 10.27 11.01 -22.78
C GLY A 26 10.19 12.55 -22.87
N LYS A 27 11.35 13.23 -22.97
CA LYS A 27 11.40 14.70 -23.16
C LYS A 27 10.53 15.14 -24.34
N ARG A 28 10.62 14.43 -25.46
CA ARG A 28 9.85 14.68 -26.67
C ARG A 28 8.34 14.54 -26.46
N ASP A 29 7.91 13.59 -25.64
CA ASP A 29 6.48 13.37 -25.34
C ASP A 29 5.91 14.50 -24.50
N VAL A 30 6.72 15.07 -23.59
CA VAL A 30 6.36 16.22 -22.76
C VAL A 30 6.29 17.49 -23.62
N GLU A 31 7.23 17.72 -24.53
CA GLU A 31 7.26 18.86 -25.44
C GLU A 31 6.07 18.82 -26.41
N LEU A 32 5.84 17.69 -27.07
CA LEU A 32 4.69 17.50 -27.97
C LEU A 32 3.33 17.69 -27.26
N SER A 33 3.25 17.41 -25.97
CA SER A 33 2.02 17.62 -25.21
C SER A 33 1.73 19.08 -24.89
N LYS A 34 2.77 19.95 -24.93
CA LYS A 34 2.64 21.41 -24.72
C LYS A 34 2.28 22.14 -26.02
N GLU A 35 2.81 21.67 -27.15
CA GLU A 35 2.65 22.31 -28.46
C GLU A 35 1.38 21.87 -29.20
N THR A 36 0.92 20.67 -28.92
CA THR A 36 -0.27 20.09 -29.54
C THR A 36 -1.18 19.56 -28.44
N THR A 37 -2.49 19.51 -28.68
CA THR A 37 -3.48 18.87 -27.78
C THR A 37 -3.23 17.36 -27.61
N ARG A 38 -2.03 16.89 -27.91
CA ARG A 38 -1.61 15.50 -27.72
C ARG A 38 -1.42 15.20 -26.24
N ARG A 39 -2.07 14.17 -25.77
CA ARG A 39 -1.95 13.68 -24.40
C ARG A 39 -0.57 13.06 -24.19
N LYS A 40 0.03 13.32 -23.03
CA LYS A 40 1.30 12.70 -22.63
C LYS A 40 1.20 11.19 -22.75
N ASP A 41 2.21 10.56 -23.30
CA ASP A 41 2.40 9.12 -23.25
C ASP A 41 3.83 8.81 -22.80
N GLY A 42 4.05 7.61 -22.28
CA GLY A 42 5.33 7.20 -21.74
C GLY A 42 5.36 5.69 -21.52
N ARG A 43 6.43 5.21 -20.91
CA ARG A 43 6.56 3.82 -20.50
C ARG A 43 6.25 3.68 -19.02
N THR A 44 5.56 2.61 -18.65
CA THR A 44 5.34 2.24 -17.26
C THR A 44 6.20 1.05 -16.90
N MET A 45 6.62 0.97 -15.64
CA MET A 45 7.07 -0.27 -15.04
C MET A 45 5.97 -0.73 -14.07
N THR A 46 5.37 -1.87 -14.39
CA THR A 46 4.26 -2.44 -13.65
C THR A 46 4.65 -3.82 -13.17
N ILE A 47 4.54 -4.09 -11.87
CA ILE A 47 4.83 -5.39 -11.26
C ILE A 47 3.51 -6.05 -10.90
N PHE A 48 3.33 -7.30 -11.34
CA PHE A 48 2.15 -8.11 -11.04
C PHE A 48 2.36 -8.97 -9.79
N GLU A 49 1.27 -9.42 -9.15
CA GLU A 49 1.29 -10.25 -7.94
C GLU A 49 2.12 -11.54 -8.03
N ASN A 50 2.30 -12.06 -9.24
CA ASN A 50 3.13 -13.24 -9.50
C ASN A 50 4.63 -12.91 -9.68
N GLY A 51 5.03 -11.65 -9.46
CA GLY A 51 6.41 -11.19 -9.62
C GLY A 51 6.83 -10.89 -11.06
N THR A 52 5.96 -11.10 -12.05
CA THR A 52 6.25 -10.66 -13.42
C THR A 52 6.09 -9.15 -13.56
N TYR A 53 6.74 -8.55 -14.56
CA TYR A 53 6.63 -7.12 -14.83
C TYR A 53 6.32 -6.83 -16.30
N SER A 54 5.77 -5.65 -16.55
CA SER A 54 5.46 -5.16 -17.88
C SER A 54 5.88 -3.70 -18.01
N ASN A 55 6.28 -3.30 -19.23
CA ASN A 55 6.65 -1.93 -19.57
C ASN A 55 5.71 -1.32 -20.62
N MET A 56 4.42 -1.61 -20.52
CA MET A 56 3.43 -1.13 -21.45
C MET A 56 3.37 0.42 -21.49
N LEU A 57 2.73 0.95 -22.54
CA LEU A 57 2.51 2.39 -22.63
C LEU A 57 1.56 2.89 -21.53
N TYR A 58 1.86 4.04 -20.95
CA TYR A 58 1.06 4.69 -19.90
C TYR A 58 -0.43 4.81 -20.26
N ARG A 59 -0.71 5.25 -21.48
CA ARG A 59 -2.08 5.37 -21.99
C ARG A 59 -2.77 4.04 -22.18
N SER A 60 -2.02 3.01 -22.58
CA SER A 60 -2.57 1.65 -22.73
C SER A 60 -2.97 1.07 -21.37
N LEU A 61 -2.10 1.19 -20.37
CA LEU A 61 -2.39 0.81 -18.99
C LEU A 61 -3.59 1.61 -18.46
N GLY A 62 -3.59 2.93 -18.65
CA GLY A 62 -4.67 3.81 -18.21
C GLY A 62 -6.04 3.43 -18.80
N LYS A 63 -6.09 3.09 -20.08
CA LYS A 63 -7.32 2.62 -20.74
C LYS A 63 -7.81 1.29 -20.19
N GLN A 64 -6.90 0.35 -19.92
CA GLN A 64 -7.25 -0.96 -19.36
C GLN A 64 -7.79 -0.80 -17.94
N ILE A 65 -7.10 -0.01 -17.08
CA ILE A 65 -7.56 0.25 -15.71
C ILE A 65 -8.89 1.03 -15.72
N GLN A 66 -9.08 1.95 -16.63
CA GLN A 66 -10.36 2.66 -16.75
C GLN A 66 -11.52 1.74 -17.11
N LYS A 67 -11.27 0.73 -17.93
CA LYS A 67 -12.29 -0.23 -18.40
C LYS A 67 -12.58 -1.30 -17.34
N ASN A 68 -11.55 -1.96 -16.83
CA ASN A 68 -11.68 -3.18 -16.04
C ASN A 68 -10.89 -3.11 -14.70
N GLY A 69 -10.27 -1.96 -14.38
CA GLY A 69 -9.43 -1.82 -13.20
C GLY A 69 -10.11 -1.13 -12.04
N ARG A 70 -9.54 -1.33 -10.85
CA ARG A 70 -9.90 -0.64 -9.61
C ARG A 70 -8.63 -0.17 -8.90
N LEU A 71 -8.69 0.98 -8.25
CA LEU A 71 -7.67 1.44 -7.33
C LEU A 71 -7.78 0.64 -6.03
N ILE A 72 -6.65 0.19 -5.50
CA ILE A 72 -6.58 -0.58 -4.25
C ILE A 72 -6.04 0.25 -3.11
N THR A 73 -4.95 0.99 -3.34
CA THR A 73 -4.29 1.76 -2.28
C THR A 73 -4.08 3.20 -2.70
N ASP A 74 -4.14 4.10 -1.71
CA ASP A 74 -3.65 5.47 -1.84
C ASP A 74 -2.73 5.77 -0.64
N ILE A 75 -1.67 6.56 -0.89
CA ILE A 75 -0.70 6.92 0.15
C ILE A 75 -1.30 8.05 0.99
N ILE A 76 -1.55 7.78 2.28
CA ILE A 76 -2.27 8.71 3.17
C ILE A 76 -1.52 10.04 3.37
N GLU A 77 -0.19 10.05 3.31
CA GLU A 77 0.60 11.29 3.43
C GLU A 77 0.26 12.33 2.35
N ASN A 78 -0.35 11.89 1.25
CA ASN A 78 -0.84 12.76 0.18
C ASN A 78 -2.33 13.13 0.33
N VAL A 79 -3.07 12.55 1.28
CA VAL A 79 -4.53 12.75 1.41
C VAL A 79 -4.84 14.20 1.76
N GLU A 80 -4.08 14.84 2.66
CA GLU A 80 -4.30 16.26 3.01
C GLU A 80 -3.99 17.20 1.84
N ARG A 81 -2.97 16.87 1.01
CA ARG A 81 -2.65 17.66 -0.19
C ARG A 81 -3.53 17.33 -1.39
N ASN A 82 -4.11 16.15 -1.44
CA ASN A 82 -4.80 15.60 -2.61
C ASN A 82 -6.31 15.45 -2.42
N PHE A 83 -6.88 15.82 -1.26
CA PHE A 83 -8.33 15.75 -1.07
C PHE A 83 -9.10 16.42 -2.23
N PHE A 84 -8.54 17.48 -2.80
CA PHE A 84 -9.07 18.14 -4.00
C PHE A 84 -8.63 17.51 -5.33
N LYS A 85 -7.56 16.68 -5.35
CA LYS A 85 -7.09 16.00 -6.56
C LYS A 85 -7.56 14.55 -6.63
N THR A 86 -7.71 13.89 -5.49
CA THR A 86 -8.06 12.47 -5.35
C THR A 86 -9.53 12.21 -5.67
N SER A 87 -10.41 13.21 -5.49
CA SER A 87 -11.81 13.11 -5.90
C SER A 87 -12.02 12.77 -7.39
N ASN A 88 -10.98 13.00 -8.21
CA ASN A 88 -11.00 12.65 -9.63
C ASN A 88 -10.44 11.24 -9.95
N GLN A 89 -9.84 10.55 -8.96
CA GLN A 89 -9.23 9.23 -9.14
C GLN A 89 -10.10 8.09 -8.62
N LEU A 90 -10.82 8.34 -7.54
CA LEU A 90 -11.81 7.41 -7.01
C LEU A 90 -13.10 7.50 -7.83
N ASN A 91 -13.64 6.36 -8.24
CA ASN A 91 -14.97 6.31 -8.78
C ASN A 91 -15.97 6.51 -7.66
N LYS A 92 -17.18 7.00 -7.98
CA LYS A 92 -18.30 7.09 -7.01
C LYS A 92 -18.70 5.71 -6.43
N GLU A 93 -18.31 4.63 -7.11
CA GLU A 93 -18.58 3.25 -6.73
C GLU A 93 -17.44 2.65 -5.87
N ASP A 94 -16.28 3.33 -5.75
CA ASP A 94 -15.15 2.84 -4.96
C ASP A 94 -15.48 3.02 -3.46
N SER A 95 -15.51 1.92 -2.73
CA SER A 95 -15.76 1.88 -1.30
C SER A 95 -14.45 1.69 -0.54
N GLN A 96 -14.15 2.61 0.37
CA GLN A 96 -13.00 2.45 1.26
C GLN A 96 -13.26 1.33 2.23
N THR A 97 -12.39 0.32 2.27
CA THR A 97 -12.51 -0.87 3.11
C THR A 97 -11.62 -0.84 4.34
N GLY A 98 -10.59 0.01 4.35
CA GLY A 98 -9.69 0.15 5.49
C GLY A 98 -8.31 0.67 5.12
N TRP A 99 -7.30 0.26 5.89
CA TRP A 99 -5.92 0.70 5.74
C TRP A 99 -4.94 -0.45 5.92
N ILE A 100 -3.93 -0.55 5.04
CA ILE A 100 -2.69 -1.27 5.31
C ILE A 100 -1.76 -0.31 6.05
N TYR A 101 -1.06 -0.79 7.05
CA TYR A 101 -0.09 0.01 7.78
C TYR A 101 1.20 -0.76 8.06
N VAL A 102 2.29 -0.02 8.13
CA VAL A 102 3.61 -0.51 8.54
C VAL A 102 4.05 0.28 9.75
N VAL A 103 4.40 -0.44 10.82
CA VAL A 103 4.88 0.17 12.06
C VAL A 103 6.17 -0.48 12.52
N LYS A 104 6.97 0.29 13.26
CA LYS A 104 8.20 -0.16 13.92
C LYS A 104 8.03 -0.08 15.43
N SER A 105 8.47 -1.11 16.15
CA SER A 105 8.40 -1.14 17.61
C SER A 105 9.30 -0.07 18.24
N LYS A 106 8.82 0.55 19.32
CA LYS A 106 9.59 1.42 20.24
C LYS A 106 10.04 0.67 21.48
N SER A 107 10.07 -0.66 21.45
CA SER A 107 10.50 -1.45 22.59
C SER A 107 11.94 -1.12 23.00
N THR A 108 12.17 -0.96 24.28
CA THR A 108 13.48 -0.83 24.90
C THR A 108 14.07 -2.18 25.31
N ASN A 109 13.30 -3.26 25.19
CA ASN A 109 13.78 -4.62 25.46
C ASN A 109 14.87 -5.00 24.44
N PRO A 110 16.10 -5.31 24.86
CA PRO A 110 17.20 -5.66 23.95
C PRO A 110 16.87 -6.84 23.02
N ALA A 111 16.07 -7.79 23.47
CA ALA A 111 15.64 -8.93 22.67
C ALA A 111 14.78 -8.54 21.45
N ILE A 112 14.13 -7.37 21.51
CA ILE A 112 13.32 -6.82 20.42
C ILE A 112 14.08 -5.69 19.70
N ALA A 113 14.65 -4.77 20.46
CA ALA A 113 15.29 -3.56 19.94
C ALA A 113 16.49 -3.87 19.02
N ASN A 114 17.19 -4.98 19.28
CA ASN A 114 18.37 -5.39 18.51
C ASN A 114 18.01 -6.16 17.21
N ILE A 115 16.74 -6.51 17.00
CA ILE A 115 16.32 -7.16 15.75
C ILE A 115 16.34 -6.10 14.63
N LYS A 116 17.26 -6.31 13.69
CA LYS A 116 17.38 -5.43 12.53
C LYS A 116 16.16 -5.57 11.63
N ASP A 117 15.68 -4.44 11.11
CA ASP A 117 14.60 -4.39 10.12
C ASP A 117 13.30 -5.06 10.59
N LEU A 118 13.02 -5.01 11.91
CA LEU A 118 11.77 -5.50 12.47
C LEU A 118 10.65 -4.50 12.22
N TYR A 119 9.69 -4.90 11.40
CA TYR A 119 8.46 -4.16 11.11
C TYR A 119 7.25 -5.04 11.34
N LYS A 120 6.13 -4.43 11.72
CA LYS A 120 4.83 -5.07 11.66
C LYS A 120 4.04 -4.46 10.50
N ILE A 121 3.53 -5.34 9.64
CA ILE A 121 2.55 -5.00 8.61
C ILE A 121 1.19 -5.51 9.09
N GLY A 122 0.15 -4.73 8.91
CA GLY A 122 -1.20 -5.13 9.28
C GLY A 122 -2.26 -4.39 8.49
N PHE A 123 -3.49 -4.88 8.62
CA PHE A 123 -4.68 -4.24 8.10
C PHE A 123 -5.54 -3.69 9.25
N SER A 124 -6.25 -2.59 9.00
CA SER A 124 -7.22 -2.03 9.94
C SER A 124 -8.44 -1.50 9.20
N SER A 125 -9.62 -1.81 9.67
CA SER A 125 -10.88 -1.20 9.21
C SER A 125 -11.13 0.18 9.82
N THR A 126 -10.32 0.58 10.81
CA THR A 126 -10.38 1.91 11.44
C THR A 126 -9.10 2.69 11.16
N PRO A 127 -9.12 4.04 11.26
CA PRO A 127 -7.93 4.86 11.07
C PRO A 127 -6.75 4.34 11.88
N VAL A 128 -5.56 4.29 11.25
CA VAL A 128 -4.37 3.63 11.79
C VAL A 128 -3.98 4.19 13.16
N ASP A 129 -4.06 5.50 13.35
CA ASP A 129 -3.69 6.13 14.63
C ASP A 129 -4.58 5.64 15.79
N LYS A 130 -5.87 5.40 15.50
CA LYS A 130 -6.80 4.77 16.46
C LYS A 130 -6.43 3.30 16.72
N ARG A 131 -6.05 2.56 15.64
CA ARG A 131 -5.70 1.14 15.75
C ARG A 131 -4.46 0.91 16.62
N ILE A 132 -3.45 1.78 16.49
CA ILE A 132 -2.16 1.63 17.21
C ILE A 132 -2.12 2.35 18.57
N SER A 133 -3.15 3.10 18.94
CA SER A 133 -3.17 3.91 20.17
C SER A 133 -2.98 3.10 21.45
N ASN A 134 -3.34 1.81 21.46
CA ASN A 134 -3.18 0.91 22.60
C ASN A 134 -2.10 -0.16 22.39
N ALA A 135 -1.20 0.04 21.46
CA ALA A 135 -0.20 -0.95 21.03
C ALA A 135 0.62 -1.54 22.19
N LYS A 136 0.97 -0.73 23.20
CA LYS A 136 1.72 -1.16 24.39
C LYS A 136 1.04 -2.24 25.23
N ASN A 137 -0.26 -2.42 25.08
CA ASN A 137 -1.04 -3.42 25.81
C ASN A 137 -1.42 -4.64 24.96
N GLU A 138 -0.95 -4.70 23.72
CA GLU A 138 -1.29 -5.76 22.78
C GLU A 138 -0.07 -6.61 22.40
N ALA A 139 -0.23 -7.94 22.49
CA ALA A 139 0.81 -8.92 22.14
C ALA A 139 1.27 -8.78 20.69
N THR A 140 0.34 -8.48 19.78
CA THR A 140 0.63 -8.26 18.35
C THR A 140 1.61 -7.13 18.08
N TYR A 141 1.85 -6.24 19.04
CA TYR A 141 2.87 -5.18 18.99
C TYR A 141 4.02 -5.41 19.97
N LEU A 142 4.15 -6.65 20.46
CA LEU A 142 5.17 -7.05 21.44
C LEU A 142 5.11 -6.20 22.73
N PHE A 143 3.90 -5.81 23.15
CA PHE A 143 3.63 -4.96 24.32
C PHE A 143 4.45 -3.67 24.36
N ALA A 144 4.68 -3.06 23.20
CA ALA A 144 5.41 -1.80 23.11
C ALA A 144 4.66 -0.78 22.26
N ASP A 145 4.87 0.50 22.55
CA ASP A 145 4.45 1.56 21.65
C ASP A 145 5.13 1.40 20.29
N VAL A 146 4.49 1.91 19.26
CA VAL A 146 4.99 1.79 17.89
C VAL A 146 5.15 3.15 17.22
N HIS A 147 5.99 3.20 16.21
CA HIS A 147 6.12 4.32 15.31
C HIS A 147 5.52 3.95 13.95
N LYS A 148 4.59 4.75 13.46
CA LYS A 148 3.98 4.56 12.13
C LYS A 148 5.01 4.95 11.07
N ILE A 149 5.36 4.00 10.20
CA ILE A 149 6.30 4.20 9.09
C ILE A 149 5.53 4.56 7.81
N ALA A 150 4.46 3.82 7.52
CA ALA A 150 3.62 4.06 6.36
C ALA A 150 2.19 3.61 6.62
N SER A 151 1.25 4.20 5.91
CA SER A 151 -0.13 3.73 5.87
C SER A 151 -0.76 4.04 4.51
N TYR A 152 -1.59 3.11 4.04
CA TYR A 152 -2.22 3.15 2.73
C TYR A 152 -3.72 2.91 2.88
N ALA A 153 -4.54 3.82 2.38
CA ALA A 153 -5.98 3.59 2.29
C ALA A 153 -6.28 2.53 1.24
N CYS A 154 -7.15 1.58 1.58
CA CYS A 154 -7.53 0.47 0.72
C CYS A 154 -8.99 0.59 0.31
N TYR A 155 -9.27 0.27 -0.96
CA TYR A 155 -10.59 0.36 -1.55
C TYR A 155 -10.95 -0.95 -2.24
N ASN A 156 -12.22 -1.34 -2.15
CA ASN A 156 -12.80 -2.49 -2.88
C ASN A 156 -12.09 -3.83 -2.61
N ILE A 157 -11.43 -3.99 -1.48
CA ILE A 157 -10.68 -5.19 -1.15
C ILE A 157 -11.34 -5.95 0.00
N ASN A 158 -11.31 -7.29 -0.08
CA ASN A 158 -11.69 -8.12 1.05
C ASN A 158 -10.54 -8.15 2.06
N ALA A 159 -10.76 -7.59 3.24
CA ALA A 159 -9.76 -7.46 4.30
C ALA A 159 -9.12 -8.80 4.68
N ASN A 160 -9.93 -9.85 4.87
CA ASN A 160 -9.44 -11.17 5.28
C ASN A 160 -8.54 -11.80 4.20
N LYS A 161 -8.93 -11.67 2.93
CA LYS A 161 -8.09 -12.16 1.81
C LYS A 161 -6.79 -11.38 1.69
N LEU A 162 -6.81 -10.07 1.94
CA LEU A 162 -5.60 -9.26 1.91
C LEU A 162 -4.66 -9.66 3.04
N GLU A 163 -5.18 -9.84 4.25
CA GLU A 163 -4.39 -10.26 5.41
C GLU A 163 -3.75 -11.64 5.13
N GLU A 164 -4.52 -12.60 4.63
CA GLU A 164 -4.00 -13.93 4.22
C GLU A 164 -2.91 -13.82 3.15
N LEU A 165 -3.06 -12.92 2.18
CA LEU A 165 -2.04 -12.69 1.15
C LEU A 165 -0.76 -12.09 1.72
N LEU A 166 -0.87 -11.12 2.62
CA LEU A 166 0.29 -10.53 3.31
C LEU A 166 1.03 -11.59 4.14
N ASP A 167 0.29 -12.39 4.91
CA ASP A 167 0.86 -13.46 5.73
C ASP A 167 1.62 -14.48 4.87
N ARG A 168 1.05 -14.90 3.75
CA ARG A 168 1.71 -15.82 2.81
C ARG A 168 2.93 -15.19 2.14
N PHE A 169 2.83 -13.93 1.73
CA PHE A 169 3.94 -13.23 1.07
C PHE A 169 5.13 -13.05 2.00
N PHE A 170 4.88 -12.71 3.27
CA PHE A 170 5.93 -12.49 4.26
C PHE A 170 6.24 -13.73 5.12
N ALA A 171 5.66 -14.89 4.83
CA ALA A 171 5.81 -16.09 5.65
C ALA A 171 7.28 -16.46 5.94
N SER A 172 8.17 -16.33 4.94
CA SER A 172 9.60 -16.60 5.10
C SER A 172 10.36 -15.55 5.92
N ALA A 173 9.78 -14.37 6.10
CA ALA A 173 10.34 -13.25 6.86
C ALA A 173 9.64 -13.05 8.21
N CYS A 174 8.66 -13.90 8.55
CA CYS A 174 7.96 -13.82 9.83
C CYS A 174 8.92 -14.05 10.99
N LEU A 175 8.78 -13.21 12.01
CA LEU A 175 9.52 -13.35 13.25
C LEU A 175 9.01 -14.59 14.01
N ASN A 176 9.89 -15.57 14.18
CA ASN A 176 9.62 -16.78 14.97
C ASN A 176 10.24 -16.63 16.36
N VAL A 177 9.55 -15.94 17.26
CA VAL A 177 9.99 -15.73 18.65
C VAL A 177 8.83 -15.97 19.60
N ASP A 178 9.16 -16.52 20.77
CA ASP A 178 8.22 -16.60 21.86
C ASP A 178 7.92 -15.19 22.41
N VAL A 179 6.66 -14.83 22.45
CA VAL A 179 6.21 -13.57 23.02
C VAL A 179 5.74 -13.82 24.46
N PHE A 180 6.24 -13.02 25.38
CA PHE A 180 5.86 -13.08 26.78
C PHE A 180 5.09 -11.81 27.15
N ASP A 181 4.05 -11.96 27.95
CA ASP A 181 3.32 -10.82 28.51
C ASP A 181 4.18 -10.07 29.56
N PRO A 182 3.75 -8.87 30.01
CA PRO A 182 4.46 -8.12 31.06
C PRO A 182 4.56 -8.87 32.39
N LYS A 183 3.79 -9.95 32.60
CA LYS A 183 3.83 -10.82 33.77
C LYS A 183 4.75 -12.03 33.56
N GLY A 184 5.38 -12.17 32.40
CA GLY A 184 6.29 -13.26 32.06
C GLY A 184 5.59 -14.54 31.58
N MET A 185 4.28 -14.51 31.28
CA MET A 185 3.58 -15.64 30.68
C MET A 185 3.79 -15.66 29.17
N ARG A 186 4.15 -16.84 28.62
CA ARG A 186 4.25 -17.07 27.19
C ARG A 186 2.87 -16.93 26.55
N ILE A 187 2.82 -16.14 25.48
CA ILE A 187 1.63 -15.98 24.65
C ILE A 187 1.92 -16.71 23.34
N THR A 188 1.14 -17.72 23.05
CA THR A 188 1.21 -18.48 21.80
C THR A 188 0.41 -17.80 20.71
#